data_fd9ed7449af9268189d3053a7055d546
#
_entry.id   fd9ed7449af9268189d3053a7055d546
#
_cell.length_a   1.000
_cell.length_b   1.000
_cell.length_c   1.000
_cell.angle_alpha   90.00
_cell.angle_beta   90.00
_cell.angle_gamma   90.00
#
_symmetry.space_group_name_H-M   'P 1'
#
loop_
_entity.id
_entity.type
_entity.pdbx_description
1 polymer ?
#
loop_
_entity_poly.entity_id
_entity_poly.type
_entity_poly.pdbx_seq_one_letter_code
_entity_poly.pdbx_strand_id
1 'polypeptide(L)'
;MLASLEGGLRLVGYPDPGLYAGDIGSVWALRPGLAPREVPFPEEGGSFTVRTNAEGFRGGPYAGGGLACLGDSTTFGWGVEEEQAWPAVLAKLTGEPVLNAGVPGYSTFQGERLLPKVLALGPRRVILAYLVRDAQPAPVPDAARRPAPSLQLYRALAHLRARSGPQVRGIAPRVSVEAFAAAYRRMIARVRAAGAEPVVLVFPMRGPPAQWVEALRACRGQVPVIEPSLPAEGFFPNDRLHLNPAGHADLARAVAEAL
;
A
#
# COMPACT_ATOMS: atom_id res chain seq x y z
N MET A 1 2.42 0.00 39.19
CA MET A 1 1.36 0.86 38.60
C MET A 1 1.42 0.92 37.07
N LEU A 2 2.51 1.34 36.40
CA LEU A 2 2.58 1.39 34.95
C LEU A 2 2.45 0.00 34.28
N ALA A 3 3.08 -1.03 34.83
CA ALA A 3 2.96 -2.40 34.36
C ALA A 3 1.53 -2.96 34.48
N SER A 4 0.84 -2.60 35.56
CA SER A 4 -0.58 -2.99 35.75
C SER A 4 -1.51 -2.29 34.76
N LEU A 5 -1.23 -1.01 34.44
CA LEU A 5 -1.99 -0.27 33.43
C LEU A 5 -1.74 -0.84 32.03
N GLU A 6 -0.49 -1.12 31.67
CA GLU A 6 -0.14 -1.78 30.40
C GLU A 6 -0.83 -3.15 30.27
N GLY A 7 -0.81 -3.97 31.34
CA GLY A 7 -1.51 -5.26 31.38
C GLY A 7 -3.03 -5.10 31.22
N GLY A 8 -3.63 -4.14 31.90
CA GLY A 8 -5.05 -3.84 31.76
C GLY A 8 -5.43 -3.41 30.34
N LEU A 9 -4.65 -2.51 29.74
CA LEU A 9 -4.88 -2.08 28.34
C LEU A 9 -4.76 -3.23 27.34
N ARG A 10 -3.83 -4.15 27.57
CA ARG A 10 -3.70 -5.37 26.73
C ARG A 10 -4.90 -6.29 26.89
N LEU A 11 -5.39 -6.50 28.12
CA LEU A 11 -6.54 -7.35 28.39
C LEU A 11 -7.83 -6.83 27.72
N VAL A 12 -8.04 -5.51 27.75
CA VAL A 12 -9.21 -4.89 27.10
C VAL A 12 -8.97 -4.56 25.63
N GLY A 13 -7.79 -4.85 25.06
CA GLY A 13 -7.46 -4.60 23.66
C GLY A 13 -7.46 -3.12 23.27
N TYR A 14 -7.20 -2.18 24.20
CA TYR A 14 -7.26 -0.74 23.93
C TYR A 14 -5.85 -0.11 23.83
N PRO A 15 -5.63 0.81 22.85
CA PRO A 15 -6.48 1.02 21.68
C PRO A 15 -6.41 -0.17 20.74
N ASP A 16 -7.52 -0.45 20.06
CA ASP A 16 -7.53 -1.46 19.02
C ASP A 16 -6.47 -1.13 17.96
N PRO A 17 -5.56 -2.05 17.64
CA PRO A 17 -4.52 -1.83 16.64
C PRO A 17 -5.08 -1.69 15.20
N GLY A 18 -6.37 -1.94 15.01
CA GLY A 18 -6.99 -1.87 13.69
C GLY A 18 -6.40 -2.90 12.71
N LEU A 19 -6.01 -2.43 11.53
CA LEU A 19 -5.42 -3.25 10.48
C LEU A 19 -3.91 -3.51 10.68
N TYR A 20 -3.25 -2.72 11.53
CA TYR A 20 -1.80 -2.60 11.52
C TYR A 20 -1.12 -3.17 12.78
N ALA A 21 0.09 -3.68 12.56
CA ALA A 21 1.07 -3.96 13.59
C ALA A 21 2.32 -3.08 13.39
N GLY A 22 3.07 -2.81 14.45
CA GLY A 22 4.38 -2.18 14.34
C GLY A 22 5.37 -3.12 13.65
N ASP A 23 6.18 -2.57 12.77
CA ASP A 23 7.24 -3.28 12.06
C ASP A 23 8.53 -2.47 12.10
N ILE A 24 9.65 -3.09 12.48
CA ILE A 24 10.94 -2.39 12.63
C ILE A 24 11.48 -1.94 11.28
N GLY A 25 11.26 -2.71 10.23
CA GLY A 25 11.77 -2.42 8.89
C GLY A 25 10.96 -1.35 8.17
N SER A 26 9.64 -1.51 8.14
CA SER A 26 8.71 -0.68 7.37
C SER A 26 7.90 0.32 8.20
N VAL A 27 8.16 0.42 9.49
CA VAL A 27 7.46 1.26 10.49
C VAL A 27 6.12 0.66 10.92
N TRP A 28 5.29 0.18 10.00
CA TRP A 28 4.06 -0.59 10.25
C TRP A 28 3.89 -1.65 9.15
N ALA A 29 3.09 -2.66 9.42
CA ALA A 29 2.66 -3.67 8.47
C ALA A 29 1.20 -4.02 8.71
N LEU A 30 0.54 -4.65 7.76
CA LEU A 30 -0.76 -5.27 8.00
C LEU A 30 -0.61 -6.46 8.96
N ARG A 31 -1.61 -6.66 9.81
CA ARG A 31 -1.62 -7.80 10.74
C ARG A 31 -1.81 -9.10 9.96
N PRO A 32 -0.96 -10.11 10.17
CA PRO A 32 -1.15 -11.43 9.58
C PRO A 32 -2.41 -12.12 10.12
N GLY A 33 -3.10 -12.86 9.26
CA GLY A 33 -4.25 -13.69 9.64
C GLY A 33 -5.42 -12.89 10.21
N LEU A 34 -5.60 -11.64 9.79
CA LEU A 34 -6.71 -10.82 10.24
C LEU A 34 -8.02 -11.40 9.69
N ALA A 35 -8.90 -11.83 10.61
CA ALA A 35 -10.27 -12.21 10.27
C ALA A 35 -11.02 -11.04 9.61
N PRO A 36 -12.07 -11.30 8.82
CA PRO A 36 -12.88 -10.26 8.20
C PRO A 36 -13.27 -9.18 9.19
N ARG A 37 -12.94 -7.94 8.87
CA ARG A 37 -13.14 -6.78 9.72
C ARG A 37 -13.66 -5.61 8.89
N GLU A 38 -14.75 -5.02 9.38
CA GLU A 38 -15.29 -3.80 8.81
C GLU A 38 -14.39 -2.60 9.10
N VAL A 39 -14.11 -1.81 8.07
CA VAL A 39 -13.31 -0.59 8.11
C VAL A 39 -14.17 0.58 7.66
N PRO A 40 -14.39 1.59 8.51
CA PRO A 40 -15.14 2.77 8.12
C PRO A 40 -14.47 3.53 6.97
N PHE A 41 -15.31 4.03 6.05
CA PHE A 41 -14.90 4.93 4.97
C PHE A 41 -15.82 6.17 4.99
N PRO A 42 -15.62 7.05 5.99
CA PRO A 42 -16.55 8.15 6.28
C PRO A 42 -16.62 9.19 5.16
N GLU A 43 -15.57 9.33 4.35
CA GLU A 43 -15.55 10.24 3.20
C GLU A 43 -16.66 9.93 2.20
N GLU A 44 -17.04 8.65 2.08
CA GLU A 44 -18.12 8.19 1.19
C GLU A 44 -19.35 7.71 1.96
N GLY A 45 -19.37 7.88 3.28
CA GLY A 45 -20.51 7.54 4.14
C GLY A 45 -20.74 6.04 4.30
N GLY A 46 -19.72 5.19 4.08
CA GLY A 46 -19.83 3.75 4.11
C GLY A 46 -18.70 3.04 4.87
N SER A 47 -18.55 1.77 4.58
CA SER A 47 -17.48 0.91 5.07
C SER A 47 -17.17 -0.18 4.05
N PHE A 48 -16.06 -0.89 4.26
CA PHE A 48 -15.66 -2.04 3.45
C PHE A 48 -14.96 -3.08 4.34
N THR A 49 -14.96 -4.33 3.90
CA THR A 49 -14.37 -5.42 4.66
C THR A 49 -12.92 -5.65 4.30
N VAL A 50 -12.09 -5.89 5.32
CA VAL A 50 -10.69 -6.23 5.16
C VAL A 50 -10.41 -7.54 5.90
N ARG A 51 -9.76 -8.46 5.21
CA ARG A 51 -9.07 -9.63 5.79
C ARG A 51 -7.67 -9.72 5.25
N THR A 52 -6.79 -10.42 5.95
CA THR A 52 -5.44 -10.70 5.48
C THR A 52 -5.12 -12.18 5.58
N ASN A 53 -4.26 -12.65 4.70
CA ASN A 53 -3.74 -14.00 4.74
C ASN A 53 -2.70 -14.19 5.88
N ALA A 54 -2.16 -15.39 6.01
CA ALA A 54 -1.18 -15.73 7.04
C ALA A 54 0.10 -14.88 6.96
N GLU A 55 0.44 -14.39 5.78
CA GLU A 55 1.58 -13.52 5.53
C GLU A 55 1.28 -12.04 5.79
N GLY A 56 0.01 -11.66 6.04
CA GLY A 56 -0.41 -10.27 6.27
C GLY A 56 -0.61 -9.47 4.98
N PHE A 57 -0.93 -10.12 3.87
CA PHE A 57 -1.38 -9.47 2.64
C PHE A 57 -2.89 -9.51 2.53
N ARG A 58 -3.50 -8.49 1.90
CA ARG A 58 -4.95 -8.43 1.72
C ARG A 58 -5.44 -9.62 0.92
N GLY A 59 -6.46 -10.30 1.44
CA GLY A 59 -7.12 -11.39 0.75
C GLY A 59 -6.76 -12.77 1.27
N GLY A 60 -7.00 -13.76 0.42
CA GLY A 60 -6.78 -15.18 0.71
C GLY A 60 -5.32 -15.64 0.51
N PRO A 61 -5.07 -16.95 0.66
CA PRO A 61 -3.76 -17.53 0.42
C PRO A 61 -3.27 -17.29 -1.01
N TYR A 62 -1.95 -17.11 -1.17
CA TYR A 62 -1.29 -17.00 -2.46
C TYR A 62 -0.40 -18.22 -2.71
N ALA A 63 -0.63 -18.92 -3.81
CA ALA A 63 0.07 -20.16 -4.12
C ALA A 63 1.44 -19.99 -4.82
N GLY A 64 1.86 -18.75 -5.08
CA GLY A 64 3.06 -18.47 -5.87
C GLY A 64 2.83 -18.59 -7.38
N GLY A 65 3.88 -18.38 -8.17
CA GLY A 65 3.91 -18.59 -9.62
C GLY A 65 3.18 -17.54 -10.48
N GLY A 66 2.34 -16.70 -9.89
CA GLY A 66 1.57 -15.69 -10.61
C GLY A 66 2.13 -14.28 -10.46
N LEU A 67 1.25 -13.32 -10.28
CA LEU A 67 1.54 -11.90 -10.18
C LEU A 67 1.60 -11.45 -8.72
N ALA A 68 2.41 -10.44 -8.41
CA ALA A 68 2.36 -9.72 -7.14
C ALA A 68 2.25 -8.21 -7.40
N CYS A 69 1.29 -7.55 -6.77
CA CYS A 69 1.02 -6.13 -6.93
C CYS A 69 1.46 -5.39 -5.66
N LEU A 70 2.60 -4.69 -5.73
CA LEU A 70 3.12 -3.87 -4.63
C LEU A 70 2.70 -2.42 -4.80
N GLY A 71 2.19 -1.82 -3.74
CA GLY A 71 1.78 -0.42 -3.74
C GLY A 71 1.25 0.04 -2.39
N ASP A 72 0.57 1.15 -2.42
CA ASP A 72 -0.06 1.77 -1.24
C ASP A 72 -1.57 1.44 -1.13
N SER A 73 -2.37 2.35 -0.58
CA SER A 73 -3.82 2.20 -0.46
C SER A 73 -4.53 2.02 -1.80
N THR A 74 -3.96 2.54 -2.89
CA THR A 74 -4.52 2.43 -4.23
C THR A 74 -4.39 1.01 -4.80
N THR A 75 -3.33 0.30 -4.44
CA THR A 75 -3.16 -1.13 -4.76
C THR A 75 -3.93 -2.00 -3.78
N PHE A 76 -3.92 -1.64 -2.50
CA PHE A 76 -4.72 -2.32 -1.48
C PHE A 76 -6.21 -2.40 -1.87
N GLY A 77 -6.74 -1.33 -2.49
CA GLY A 77 -8.16 -1.18 -2.77
C GLY A 77 -8.89 -0.56 -1.58
N TRP A 78 -8.40 0.61 -1.12
CA TRP A 78 -9.06 1.34 -0.03
C TRP A 78 -10.46 1.80 -0.47
N GLY A 79 -11.46 1.51 0.34
CA GLY A 79 -12.85 1.89 0.08
C GLY A 79 -13.67 0.87 -0.72
N VAL A 80 -13.07 -0.23 -1.19
CA VAL A 80 -13.80 -1.29 -1.93
C VAL A 80 -13.63 -2.65 -1.27
N GLU A 81 -14.54 -3.58 -1.54
CA GLU A 81 -14.42 -4.97 -1.10
C GLU A 81 -13.24 -5.67 -1.79
N GLU A 82 -12.76 -6.77 -1.21
CA GLU A 82 -11.57 -7.49 -1.70
C GLU A 82 -11.66 -7.85 -3.18
N GLU A 83 -12.78 -8.40 -3.61
CA GLU A 83 -13.02 -8.89 -4.97
C GLU A 83 -13.20 -7.76 -6.00
N GLN A 84 -13.37 -6.52 -5.55
CA GLN A 84 -13.47 -5.31 -6.36
C GLN A 84 -12.13 -4.60 -6.52
N ALA A 85 -11.14 -4.89 -5.66
CA ALA A 85 -9.81 -4.31 -5.77
C ALA A 85 -9.13 -4.76 -7.08
N TRP A 86 -8.42 -3.87 -7.77
CA TRP A 86 -7.84 -4.17 -9.08
C TRP A 86 -6.91 -5.40 -9.12
N PRO A 87 -6.15 -5.77 -8.06
CA PRO A 87 -5.40 -7.02 -8.09
C PRO A 87 -6.30 -8.26 -8.13
N ALA A 88 -7.44 -8.24 -7.42
CA ALA A 88 -8.39 -9.35 -7.44
C ALA A 88 -9.15 -9.41 -8.77
N VAL A 89 -9.48 -8.26 -9.37
CA VAL A 89 -10.08 -8.21 -10.71
C VAL A 89 -9.07 -8.69 -11.75
N LEU A 90 -7.79 -8.30 -11.63
CA LEU A 90 -6.71 -8.76 -12.51
C LEU A 90 -6.57 -10.30 -12.47
N ALA A 91 -6.67 -10.90 -11.26
CA ALA A 91 -6.66 -12.35 -11.12
C ALA A 91 -7.78 -13.03 -11.91
N LYS A 92 -9.00 -12.44 -11.89
CA LYS A 92 -10.15 -12.96 -12.66
C LYS A 92 -9.94 -12.80 -14.17
N LEU A 93 -9.34 -11.70 -14.62
CA LEU A 93 -9.12 -11.43 -16.04
C LEU A 93 -8.01 -12.31 -16.64
N THR A 94 -6.94 -12.53 -15.91
CA THR A 94 -5.78 -13.30 -16.38
C THR A 94 -5.88 -14.80 -16.11
N GLY A 95 -6.72 -15.21 -15.16
CA GLY A 95 -6.78 -16.58 -14.66
C GLY A 95 -5.55 -16.98 -13.83
N GLU A 96 -4.66 -16.04 -13.50
CA GLU A 96 -3.45 -16.28 -12.72
C GLU A 96 -3.65 -15.94 -11.23
N PRO A 97 -2.93 -16.60 -10.30
CA PRO A 97 -2.87 -16.15 -8.91
C PRO A 97 -2.29 -14.73 -8.83
N VAL A 98 -2.94 -13.82 -8.10
CA VAL A 98 -2.46 -12.47 -7.89
C VAL A 98 -2.39 -12.16 -6.39
N LEU A 99 -1.21 -11.79 -5.91
CA LEU A 99 -0.99 -11.32 -4.56
C LEU A 99 -1.27 -9.81 -4.48
N ASN A 100 -2.20 -9.41 -3.64
CA ASN A 100 -2.39 -8.00 -3.29
C ASN A 100 -1.44 -7.63 -2.14
N ALA A 101 -0.25 -7.14 -2.47
CA ALA A 101 0.75 -6.65 -1.53
C ALA A 101 0.68 -5.13 -1.33
N GLY A 102 -0.48 -4.52 -1.58
CA GLY A 102 -0.77 -3.13 -1.24
C GLY A 102 -0.88 -2.94 0.27
N VAL A 103 -0.25 -1.88 0.79
CA VAL A 103 -0.35 -1.52 2.21
C VAL A 103 -0.70 -0.03 2.33
N PRO A 104 -1.85 0.32 2.92
CA PRO A 104 -2.27 1.71 3.01
C PRO A 104 -1.21 2.59 3.68
N GLY A 105 -0.95 3.73 3.05
CA GLY A 105 0.02 4.71 3.55
C GLY A 105 1.48 4.43 3.21
N TYR A 106 1.84 3.34 2.56
CA TYR A 106 3.22 3.06 2.15
C TYR A 106 3.70 4.03 1.07
N SER A 107 5.00 4.28 1.08
CA SER A 107 5.79 4.88 0.00
C SER A 107 6.80 3.85 -0.53
N THR A 108 7.62 4.22 -1.49
CA THR A 108 8.72 3.38 -1.97
C THR A 108 9.69 2.98 -0.86
N PHE A 109 9.83 3.80 0.20
CA PHE A 109 10.66 3.46 1.36
C PHE A 109 10.21 2.18 2.06
N GLN A 110 8.91 2.03 2.32
CA GLN A 110 8.37 0.80 2.91
C GLN A 110 8.25 -0.32 1.87
N GLY A 111 7.90 0.02 0.63
CA GLY A 111 7.79 -0.93 -0.47
C GLY A 111 9.07 -1.70 -0.73
N GLU A 112 10.21 -1.01 -0.74
CA GLU A 112 11.53 -1.63 -0.88
C GLU A 112 11.85 -2.64 0.24
N ARG A 113 11.33 -2.39 1.45
CA ARG A 113 11.51 -3.26 2.61
C ARG A 113 10.54 -4.44 2.63
N LEU A 114 9.36 -4.25 2.04
CA LEU A 114 8.36 -5.30 1.90
C LEU A 114 8.74 -6.30 0.78
N LEU A 115 9.44 -5.82 -0.25
CA LEU A 115 9.75 -6.59 -1.45
C LEU A 115 10.41 -7.96 -1.18
N PRO A 116 11.40 -8.12 -0.28
CA PRO A 116 11.98 -9.44 0.02
C PRO A 116 10.94 -10.46 0.48
N LYS A 117 9.99 -10.05 1.30
CA LYS A 117 8.90 -10.91 1.77
C LYS A 117 7.99 -11.34 0.63
N VAL A 118 7.70 -10.44 -0.31
CA VAL A 118 6.89 -10.74 -1.50
C VAL A 118 7.65 -11.71 -2.42
N LEU A 119 8.94 -11.47 -2.66
CA LEU A 119 9.75 -12.32 -3.53
C LEU A 119 9.91 -13.74 -2.96
N ALA A 120 9.94 -13.90 -1.64
CA ALA A 120 9.99 -15.22 -0.99
C ALA A 120 8.75 -16.08 -1.28
N LEU A 121 7.63 -15.49 -1.73
CA LEU A 121 6.43 -16.20 -2.15
C LEU A 121 6.48 -16.67 -3.62
N GLY A 122 7.57 -16.42 -4.34
CA GLY A 122 7.80 -16.91 -5.69
C GLY A 122 6.87 -16.35 -6.76
N PRO A 123 6.60 -15.04 -6.84
CA PRO A 123 5.84 -14.48 -7.94
C PRO A 123 6.64 -14.57 -9.25
N ARG A 124 5.99 -14.87 -10.37
CA ARG A 124 6.61 -14.83 -11.69
C ARG A 124 6.82 -13.39 -12.17
N ARG A 125 5.90 -12.49 -11.80
CA ARG A 125 5.94 -11.07 -12.19
C ARG A 125 5.56 -10.18 -11.01
N VAL A 126 6.22 -9.03 -10.90
CA VAL A 126 6.00 -8.06 -9.82
C VAL A 126 5.65 -6.70 -10.41
N ILE A 127 4.43 -6.21 -10.12
CA ILE A 127 3.96 -4.89 -10.50
C ILE A 127 4.26 -3.92 -9.37
N LEU A 128 5.09 -2.92 -9.64
CA LEU A 128 5.48 -1.87 -8.71
C LEU A 128 4.60 -0.64 -8.95
N ALA A 129 3.73 -0.28 -8.00
CA ALA A 129 2.69 0.74 -8.13
C ALA A 129 2.76 1.80 -7.00
N TYR A 130 3.95 2.30 -6.71
CA TYR A 130 4.14 3.41 -5.76
C TYR A 130 4.23 4.74 -6.50
N LEU A 131 3.58 5.76 -6.00
CA LEU A 131 3.65 7.14 -6.51
C LEU A 131 3.01 8.11 -5.52
N VAL A 132 1.78 7.81 -5.11
CA VAL A 132 0.86 8.74 -4.46
C VAL A 132 1.40 9.29 -3.15
N ARG A 133 1.96 8.40 -2.32
CA ARG A 133 2.40 8.76 -0.97
C ARG A 133 3.80 9.35 -0.93
N ASP A 134 4.64 9.07 -1.92
CA ASP A 134 6.02 9.53 -1.96
C ASP A 134 6.12 11.05 -2.05
N ALA A 135 5.33 11.66 -2.93
CA ALA A 135 5.29 13.10 -3.14
C ALA A 135 4.55 13.89 -2.04
N GLN A 136 3.80 13.21 -1.18
CA GLN A 136 3.03 13.90 -0.14
C GLN A 136 3.95 14.61 0.86
N PRO A 137 3.64 15.87 1.22
CA PRO A 137 4.36 16.59 2.26
C PRO A 137 4.24 15.89 3.62
N ALA A 138 5.34 15.78 4.34
CA ALA A 138 5.36 15.22 5.70
C ALA A 138 6.29 16.03 6.61
N PRO A 139 6.01 16.06 7.93
CA PRO A 139 6.89 16.70 8.90
C PRO A 139 8.26 16.03 8.97
N VAL A 140 8.31 14.72 8.70
CA VAL A 140 9.52 13.90 8.76
C VAL A 140 9.53 12.96 7.56
N PRO A 141 10.62 12.93 6.78
CA PRO A 141 10.79 11.95 5.70
C PRO A 141 10.69 10.51 6.21
N ASP A 142 10.20 9.61 5.37
CA ASP A 142 9.97 8.21 5.78
C ASP A 142 11.24 7.51 6.27
N ALA A 143 12.40 7.84 5.70
CA ALA A 143 13.70 7.30 6.13
C ALA A 143 14.08 7.64 7.59
N ALA A 144 13.52 8.71 8.13
CA ALA A 144 13.75 9.14 9.52
C ALA A 144 12.67 8.65 10.50
N ARG A 145 11.58 8.05 9.99
CA ARG A 145 10.51 7.49 10.83
C ARG A 145 10.98 6.27 11.61
N ARG A 146 10.38 6.08 12.77
CA ARG A 146 10.59 4.92 13.63
C ARG A 146 9.24 4.27 13.93
N PRO A 147 9.19 2.94 14.10
CA PRO A 147 7.96 2.27 14.52
C PRO A 147 7.55 2.78 15.90
N ALA A 148 6.24 2.89 16.11
CA ALA A 148 5.73 3.17 17.44
C ALA A 148 6.09 2.02 18.39
N PRO A 149 6.46 2.30 19.64
CA PRO A 149 6.67 1.26 20.64
C PRO A 149 5.47 0.32 20.74
N SER A 150 5.73 -0.97 20.97
CA SER A 150 4.69 -1.99 21.10
C SER A 150 3.87 -1.90 22.38
N LEU A 151 4.12 -0.89 23.22
CA LEU A 151 3.41 -0.64 24.48
C LEU A 151 2.01 -0.09 24.19
N GLN A 152 0.97 -0.72 24.74
CA GLN A 152 -0.41 -0.25 24.61
C GLN A 152 -0.61 1.12 25.28
N LEU A 153 0.07 1.36 26.39
CA LEU A 153 0.05 2.68 27.03
C LEU A 153 0.55 3.79 26.11
N TYR A 154 1.67 3.56 25.37
CA TYR A 154 2.15 4.52 24.39
C TYR A 154 1.12 4.75 23.27
N ARG A 155 0.53 3.68 22.77
CA ARG A 155 -0.51 3.75 21.73
C ARG A 155 -1.74 4.50 22.21
N ALA A 156 -2.17 4.26 23.46
CA ALA A 156 -3.30 4.96 24.07
C ALA A 156 -3.03 6.46 24.17
N LEU A 157 -1.85 6.86 24.65
CA LEU A 157 -1.44 8.26 24.72
C LEU A 157 -1.33 8.91 23.34
N ALA A 158 -0.76 8.21 22.37
CA ALA A 158 -0.67 8.67 20.99
C ALA A 158 -2.07 8.86 20.36
N HIS A 159 -2.98 7.93 20.61
CA HIS A 159 -4.38 8.02 20.16
C HIS A 159 -5.10 9.23 20.74
N LEU A 160 -4.94 9.48 22.04
CA LEU A 160 -5.51 10.66 22.69
C LEU A 160 -4.92 11.97 22.14
N ARG A 161 -3.59 12.01 21.93
CA ARG A 161 -2.92 13.17 21.33
C ARG A 161 -3.36 13.47 19.90
N ALA A 162 -3.54 12.43 19.07
CA ALA A 162 -3.99 12.59 17.69
C ALA A 162 -5.37 13.26 17.59
N ARG A 163 -6.22 13.09 18.62
CA ARG A 163 -7.55 13.71 18.70
C ARG A 163 -7.51 15.18 19.15
N SER A 164 -6.43 15.64 19.75
CA SER A 164 -6.36 16.94 20.46
C SER A 164 -5.29 17.91 19.94
N GLY A 165 -4.41 17.48 19.02
CA GLY A 165 -3.25 18.26 18.59
C GLY A 165 -3.40 18.91 17.22
N PRO A 166 -2.72 20.06 16.98
CA PRO A 166 -2.65 20.66 15.66
C PRO A 166 -1.95 19.71 14.69
N GLN A 167 -2.50 19.60 13.49
CA GLN A 167 -1.85 18.85 12.40
C GLN A 167 -0.58 19.61 11.98
N VAL A 168 0.58 19.02 12.21
CA VAL A 168 1.85 19.59 11.75
C VAL A 168 1.89 19.46 10.23
N ARG A 169 1.87 20.60 9.52
CA ARG A 169 2.00 20.62 8.07
C ARG A 169 3.40 20.16 7.67
N GLY A 170 3.46 19.25 6.70
CA GLY A 170 4.72 18.80 6.13
C GLY A 170 5.37 19.91 5.28
N ILE A 171 6.69 19.96 5.32
CA ILE A 171 7.52 20.93 4.58
C ILE A 171 8.34 20.29 3.46
N ALA A 172 8.41 18.97 3.45
CA ALA A 172 9.16 18.20 2.44
C ALA A 172 8.37 16.96 2.03
N PRO A 173 8.61 16.41 0.82
CA PRO A 173 7.99 15.15 0.42
C PRO A 173 8.43 14.02 1.34
N ARG A 174 7.59 13.00 1.50
CA ARG A 174 7.91 11.81 2.31
C ARG A 174 9.15 11.09 1.79
N VAL A 175 9.30 11.05 0.45
CA VAL A 175 10.46 10.51 -0.27
C VAL A 175 10.81 11.52 -1.37
N SER A 176 12.06 11.97 -1.42
CA SER A 176 12.49 12.86 -2.51
C SER A 176 12.49 12.15 -3.87
N VAL A 177 12.45 12.90 -4.96
CA VAL A 177 12.43 12.34 -6.33
C VAL A 177 13.65 11.44 -6.57
N GLU A 178 14.82 11.85 -6.09
CA GLU A 178 16.08 11.09 -6.25
C GLU A 178 16.02 9.77 -5.46
N ALA A 179 15.54 9.82 -4.21
CA ALA A 179 15.37 8.61 -3.38
C ALA A 179 14.31 7.66 -3.96
N PHE A 180 13.21 8.21 -4.49
CA PHE A 180 12.16 7.48 -5.19
C PHE A 180 12.71 6.75 -6.43
N ALA A 181 13.39 7.49 -7.32
CA ALA A 181 13.99 6.90 -8.52
C ALA A 181 15.04 5.83 -8.16
N ALA A 182 15.85 6.08 -7.12
CA ALA A 182 16.82 5.10 -6.63
C ALA A 182 16.16 3.85 -6.06
N ALA A 183 15.04 4.00 -5.31
CA ALA A 183 14.26 2.87 -4.78
C ALA A 183 13.67 2.01 -5.91
N TYR A 184 13.10 2.63 -6.95
CA TYR A 184 12.61 1.88 -8.12
C TYR A 184 13.72 1.10 -8.81
N ARG A 185 14.88 1.71 -9.07
CA ARG A 185 16.04 0.99 -9.66
C ARG A 185 16.44 -0.23 -8.81
N ARG A 186 16.52 -0.08 -7.47
CA ARG A 186 16.86 -1.19 -6.58
C ARG A 186 15.78 -2.27 -6.55
N MET A 187 14.50 -1.89 -6.53
CA MET A 187 13.39 -2.85 -6.56
C MET A 187 13.39 -3.64 -7.87
N ILE A 188 13.53 -2.97 -9.01
CA ILE A 188 13.64 -3.60 -10.34
C ILE A 188 14.81 -4.61 -10.36
N ALA A 189 15.99 -4.20 -9.90
CA ALA A 189 17.16 -5.08 -9.84
C ALA A 189 16.93 -6.31 -8.94
N ARG A 190 16.31 -6.14 -7.78
CA ARG A 190 16.00 -7.24 -6.85
C ARG A 190 14.95 -8.20 -7.42
N VAL A 191 13.93 -7.70 -8.10
CA VAL A 191 12.91 -8.53 -8.75
C VAL A 191 13.58 -9.42 -9.80
N ARG A 192 14.44 -8.85 -10.66
CA ARG A 192 15.20 -9.61 -11.66
C ARG A 192 16.15 -10.62 -11.03
N ALA A 193 16.87 -10.23 -9.99
CA ALA A 193 17.79 -11.12 -9.29
C ALA A 193 17.08 -12.33 -8.64
N ALA A 194 15.79 -12.18 -8.32
CA ALA A 194 14.94 -13.28 -7.84
C ALA A 194 14.30 -14.11 -8.98
N GLY A 195 14.65 -13.84 -10.25
CA GLY A 195 14.10 -14.56 -11.41
C GLY A 195 12.69 -14.14 -11.81
N ALA A 196 12.17 -13.04 -11.26
CA ALA A 196 10.85 -12.50 -11.60
C ALA A 196 10.94 -11.34 -12.59
N GLU A 197 9.85 -11.07 -13.29
CA GLU A 197 9.73 -9.95 -14.23
C GLU A 197 9.20 -8.69 -13.52
N PRO A 198 9.95 -7.58 -13.49
CA PRO A 198 9.44 -6.32 -12.95
C PRO A 198 8.59 -5.57 -13.99
N VAL A 199 7.47 -5.02 -13.53
CA VAL A 199 6.61 -4.10 -14.27
C VAL A 199 6.40 -2.85 -13.42
N VAL A 200 6.43 -1.69 -14.03
CA VAL A 200 6.12 -0.42 -13.36
C VAL A 200 4.73 0.04 -13.76
N LEU A 201 3.89 0.32 -12.77
CA LEU A 201 2.58 0.91 -12.97
C LEU A 201 2.59 2.36 -12.49
N VAL A 202 2.38 3.29 -13.40
CA VAL A 202 2.09 4.70 -13.09
C VAL A 202 0.62 4.77 -12.71
N PHE A 203 0.34 4.88 -11.40
CA PHE A 203 -1.05 4.92 -10.93
C PHE A 203 -1.75 6.16 -11.51
N PRO A 204 -2.91 5.99 -12.16
CA PRO A 204 -3.66 7.10 -12.73
C PRO A 204 -4.32 7.91 -11.62
N MET A 205 -3.81 9.09 -11.34
CA MET A 205 -4.32 9.99 -10.32
C MET A 205 -4.57 11.39 -10.88
N ARG A 206 -5.47 12.13 -10.26
CA ARG A 206 -5.73 13.52 -10.62
C ARG A 206 -4.58 14.40 -10.16
N GLY A 207 -3.97 15.15 -11.09
CA GLY A 207 -2.86 16.04 -10.79
C GLY A 207 -1.62 15.29 -10.27
N PRO A 208 -1.09 14.33 -11.04
CA PRO A 208 0.06 13.54 -10.60
C PRO A 208 1.29 14.43 -10.40
N PRO A 209 2.17 14.10 -9.44
CA PRO A 209 3.39 14.85 -9.18
C PRO A 209 4.39 14.63 -10.34
N ALA A 210 4.51 15.62 -11.24
CA ALA A 210 5.20 15.51 -12.52
C ALA A 210 6.61 14.90 -12.42
N GLN A 211 7.43 15.34 -11.48
CA GLN A 211 8.81 14.86 -11.34
C GLN A 211 8.88 13.37 -10.96
N TRP A 212 7.97 12.88 -10.12
CA TRP A 212 7.88 11.45 -9.77
C TRP A 212 7.38 10.62 -10.94
N VAL A 213 6.42 11.13 -11.71
CA VAL A 213 5.95 10.46 -12.94
C VAL A 213 7.07 10.35 -13.96
N GLU A 214 7.85 11.40 -14.18
CA GLU A 214 9.01 11.36 -15.08
C GLU A 214 10.06 10.34 -14.61
N ALA A 215 10.27 10.21 -13.29
CA ALA A 215 11.16 9.19 -12.75
C ALA A 215 10.68 7.75 -13.06
N LEU A 216 9.36 7.52 -13.09
CA LEU A 216 8.78 6.24 -13.53
C LEU A 216 8.92 6.03 -15.04
N ARG A 217 8.63 7.07 -15.82
CA ARG A 217 8.79 7.05 -17.28
C ARG A 217 10.22 6.77 -17.70
N ALA A 218 11.20 7.23 -16.94
CA ALA A 218 12.63 6.95 -17.16
C ALA A 218 12.99 5.46 -17.02
N CYS A 219 12.10 4.62 -16.46
CA CYS A 219 12.27 3.17 -16.45
C CYS A 219 11.93 2.51 -17.80
N ARG A 220 11.28 3.23 -18.74
CA ARG A 220 10.97 2.73 -20.10
C ARG A 220 12.25 2.32 -20.81
N GLY A 221 12.19 1.23 -21.58
CA GLY A 221 13.38 0.65 -22.21
C GLY A 221 14.16 -0.32 -21.33
N GLN A 222 13.95 -0.26 -20.00
CA GLN A 222 14.49 -1.25 -19.08
C GLN A 222 13.42 -2.27 -18.65
N VAL A 223 12.20 -1.81 -18.38
CA VAL A 223 11.05 -2.64 -17.96
C VAL A 223 9.78 -2.11 -18.62
N PRO A 224 8.72 -2.95 -18.75
CA PRO A 224 7.41 -2.45 -19.11
C PRO A 224 6.94 -1.38 -18.13
N VAL A 225 6.47 -0.25 -18.65
CA VAL A 225 5.87 0.86 -17.88
C VAL A 225 4.45 1.04 -18.38
N ILE A 226 3.49 0.64 -17.54
CA ILE A 226 2.06 0.78 -17.79
C ILE A 226 1.62 2.14 -17.26
N GLU A 227 1.04 2.95 -18.12
CA GLU A 227 0.54 4.29 -17.77
C GLU A 227 -0.90 4.44 -18.27
N PRO A 228 -1.87 3.88 -17.53
CA PRO A 228 -3.26 3.91 -17.94
C PRO A 228 -3.89 5.28 -17.71
N SER A 229 -4.87 5.62 -18.54
CA SER A 229 -5.74 6.78 -18.33
C SER A 229 -7.11 6.27 -17.90
N LEU A 230 -7.63 6.84 -16.82
CA LEU A 230 -8.97 6.51 -16.32
C LEU A 230 -9.89 7.74 -16.35
N PRO A 231 -11.18 7.52 -16.61
CA PRO A 231 -12.16 8.60 -16.55
C PRO A 231 -12.34 9.08 -15.10
N ALA A 232 -12.81 10.33 -14.95
CA ALA A 232 -12.99 10.95 -13.64
C ALA A 232 -13.99 10.19 -12.76
N GLU A 233 -14.95 9.54 -13.36
CA GLU A 233 -16.03 8.75 -12.75
C GLU A 233 -15.49 7.45 -12.13
N GLY A 234 -14.27 7.03 -12.49
CA GLY A 234 -13.58 5.88 -11.89
C GLY A 234 -13.05 6.14 -10.49
N PHE A 235 -13.11 7.37 -9.99
CA PHE A 235 -12.70 7.73 -8.63
C PHE A 235 -13.91 7.92 -7.73
N PHE A 236 -13.72 7.73 -6.42
CA PHE A 236 -14.74 8.15 -5.46
C PHE A 236 -14.96 9.65 -5.51
N PRO A 237 -16.21 10.12 -5.43
CA PRO A 237 -16.54 11.54 -5.62
C PRO A 237 -15.96 12.46 -4.55
N ASN A 238 -15.92 12.02 -3.30
CA ASN A 238 -15.47 12.82 -2.17
C ASN A 238 -13.98 12.61 -1.86
N ASP A 239 -13.47 11.38 -1.99
CA ASP A 239 -12.07 11.05 -1.75
C ASP A 239 -11.15 11.55 -2.88
N ARG A 240 -11.52 11.43 -4.14
CA ARG A 240 -10.77 11.88 -5.34
C ARG A 240 -9.40 11.23 -5.55
N LEU A 241 -8.93 10.41 -4.65
CA LEU A 241 -7.66 9.69 -4.73
C LEU A 241 -7.86 8.22 -5.02
N HIS A 242 -8.78 7.59 -4.30
CA HIS A 242 -9.03 6.18 -4.43
C HIS A 242 -10.04 5.89 -5.52
N LEU A 243 -9.82 4.78 -6.21
CA LEU A 243 -10.73 4.30 -7.25
C LEU A 243 -11.97 3.69 -6.61
N ASN A 244 -13.11 3.95 -7.19
CA ASN A 244 -14.33 3.21 -6.92
C ASN A 244 -14.32 1.83 -7.62
N PRO A 245 -15.32 0.95 -7.43
CA PRO A 245 -15.32 -0.37 -8.05
C PRO A 245 -15.16 -0.37 -9.58
N ALA A 246 -15.75 0.63 -10.27
CA ALA A 246 -15.63 0.76 -11.73
C ALA A 246 -14.19 1.14 -12.14
N GLY A 247 -13.58 2.11 -11.46
CA GLY A 247 -12.19 2.51 -11.72
C GLY A 247 -11.19 1.39 -11.42
N HIS A 248 -11.42 0.59 -10.38
CA HIS A 248 -10.62 -0.61 -10.13
C HIS A 248 -10.74 -1.64 -11.28
N ALA A 249 -11.93 -1.84 -11.82
CA ALA A 249 -12.13 -2.75 -12.95
C ALA A 249 -11.46 -2.23 -14.23
N ASP A 250 -11.54 -0.91 -14.48
CA ASP A 250 -10.89 -0.28 -15.63
C ASP A 250 -9.36 -0.38 -15.54
N LEU A 251 -8.80 -0.10 -14.34
CA LEU A 251 -7.37 -0.24 -14.11
C LEU A 251 -6.90 -1.68 -14.33
N ALA A 252 -7.64 -2.66 -13.82
CA ALA A 252 -7.30 -4.07 -13.98
C ALA A 252 -7.30 -4.48 -15.46
N ARG A 253 -8.27 -4.01 -16.27
CA ARG A 253 -8.31 -4.26 -17.72
C ARG A 253 -7.09 -3.65 -18.41
N ALA A 254 -6.79 -2.39 -18.17
CA ALA A 254 -5.63 -1.73 -18.75
C ALA A 254 -4.30 -2.41 -18.38
N VAL A 255 -4.19 -2.92 -17.15
CA VAL A 255 -3.02 -3.71 -16.73
C VAL A 255 -3.00 -5.07 -17.44
N ALA A 256 -4.11 -5.78 -17.51
CA ALA A 256 -4.18 -7.10 -18.17
C ALA A 256 -3.84 -7.04 -19.66
N GLU A 257 -4.27 -5.98 -20.36
CA GLU A 257 -3.99 -5.77 -21.79
C GLU A 257 -2.52 -5.45 -22.06
N ALA A 258 -1.80 -4.91 -21.06
CA ALA A 258 -0.40 -4.49 -21.19
C ALA A 258 0.61 -5.55 -20.71
N LEU A 259 0.16 -6.66 -20.09
CA LEU A 259 0.99 -7.75 -19.57
C LEU A 259 1.26 -8.86 -20.58
#